data_059ce06bf07f99d224885e9e081a772d
#
_entry.id   059ce06bf07f99d224885e9e081a772d
#
_cell.length_a   1.000
_cell.length_b   1.000
_cell.length_c   1.000
_cell.angle_alpha   90.00
_cell.angle_beta   90.00
_cell.angle_gamma   90.00
#
_symmetry.space_group_name_H-M   'P 1'
#
loop_
_entity.id
_entity.type
_entity.pdbx_description
1 polymer ?
#
loop_
_entity_poly.entity_id
_entity_poly.type
_entity_poly.pdbx_seq_one_letter_code
_entity_poly.pdbx_strand_id
1 'polypeptide(L)'
;LSSAASDVYKRQGYMEPQNFVDEEYHRAFMADIEEEVRRNSKAPFVRNFKTNYAGGNLPIYALVEVFSFGTLSKFYKNMKNADKKAVAKSFGIGYTYLESWLESISYVRNVCAHYGRLYNAKLSKTPILYKEYTQAGIGNNRMFGVLLCMKQILKNDKHWNLYVDQIELLIDKYEKVDVKTMGFPDDWKKLLEQK
;
A
#
# COMPACT_ATOMS: atom_id res chain seq x y z
N LEU A 1 1.82 -18.78 -31.93
CA LEU A 1 2.70 -19.24 -30.83
C LEU A 1 3.69 -18.14 -30.39
N SER A 2 4.22 -17.33 -31.33
CA SER A 2 5.17 -16.25 -31.02
C SER A 2 4.58 -15.10 -30.20
N SER A 3 3.31 -14.75 -30.38
CA SER A 3 2.67 -13.66 -29.62
C SER A 3 2.39 -14.01 -28.16
N ALA A 4 1.99 -15.25 -27.89
CA ALA A 4 1.73 -15.71 -26.53
C ALA A 4 3.03 -15.86 -25.72
N ALA A 5 4.12 -16.34 -26.32
CA ALA A 5 5.43 -16.38 -25.67
C ALA A 5 5.96 -14.96 -25.35
N SER A 6 5.85 -14.03 -26.32
CA SER A 6 6.21 -12.63 -26.12
C SER A 6 5.41 -11.96 -24.98
N ASP A 7 4.14 -12.30 -24.84
CA ASP A 7 3.27 -11.76 -23.78
C ASP A 7 3.64 -12.32 -22.40
N VAL A 8 4.02 -13.61 -22.32
CA VAL A 8 4.52 -14.22 -21.07
C VAL A 8 5.84 -13.61 -20.64
N TYR A 9 6.79 -13.39 -21.58
CA TYR A 9 8.07 -12.71 -21.27
C TYR A 9 7.87 -11.26 -20.83
N LYS A 10 6.97 -10.50 -21.44
CA LYS A 10 6.64 -9.13 -21.02
C LYS A 10 6.01 -9.07 -19.63
N ARG A 11 5.34 -10.14 -19.19
CA ARG A 11 4.72 -10.24 -17.87
C ARG A 11 5.70 -10.63 -16.76
N GLN A 12 6.93 -10.98 -17.11
CA GLN A 12 8.00 -11.31 -16.16
C GLN A 12 9.05 -10.19 -16.03
N GLY A 13 8.75 -8.99 -16.50
CA GLY A 13 9.65 -7.84 -16.42
C GLY A 13 10.10 -7.47 -15.00
N TYR A 14 9.40 -7.96 -13.97
CA TYR A 14 9.80 -7.81 -12.58
C TYR A 14 11.07 -8.59 -12.21
N MET A 15 11.45 -9.58 -13.01
CA MET A 15 12.66 -10.39 -12.79
C MET A 15 13.94 -9.69 -13.32
N GLU A 16 13.78 -8.69 -14.17
CA GLU A 16 14.88 -8.02 -14.86
C GLU A 16 15.38 -6.81 -14.04
N PRO A 17 16.59 -6.86 -13.42
CA PRO A 17 17.10 -5.79 -12.57
C PRO A 17 17.11 -4.42 -13.24
N GLN A 18 17.39 -4.36 -14.55
CA GLN A 18 17.45 -3.11 -15.33
C GLN A 18 16.09 -2.37 -15.39
N ASN A 19 14.97 -3.03 -15.03
CA ASN A 19 13.66 -2.40 -14.97
C ASN A 19 13.43 -1.62 -13.65
N PHE A 20 14.39 -1.67 -12.73
CA PHE A 20 14.31 -1.06 -11.42
C PHE A 20 15.35 0.05 -11.23
N VAL A 21 15.17 0.85 -10.17
CA VAL A 21 16.09 1.97 -9.87
C VAL A 21 17.35 1.47 -9.21
N ASP A 22 17.22 0.50 -8.29
CA ASP A 22 18.30 -0.05 -7.48
C ASP A 22 18.36 -1.57 -7.66
N GLU A 23 19.47 -2.06 -8.27
CA GLU A 23 19.65 -3.49 -8.55
C GLU A 23 19.97 -4.32 -7.29
N GLU A 24 20.63 -3.74 -6.29
CA GLU A 24 20.90 -4.44 -5.04
C GLU A 24 19.61 -4.59 -4.24
N TYR A 25 18.82 -3.53 -4.16
CA TYR A 25 17.48 -3.58 -3.58
C TYR A 25 16.58 -4.57 -4.35
N HIS A 26 16.69 -4.64 -5.68
CA HIS A 26 15.96 -5.60 -6.49
C HIS A 26 16.32 -7.04 -6.13
N ARG A 27 17.61 -7.35 -5.95
CA ARG A 27 18.04 -8.71 -5.53
C ARG A 27 17.46 -9.12 -4.17
N ALA A 28 17.50 -8.22 -3.19
CA ALA A 28 16.87 -8.46 -1.89
C ALA A 28 15.35 -8.64 -2.01
N PHE A 29 14.71 -7.85 -2.87
CA PHE A 29 13.28 -7.94 -3.13
C PHE A 29 12.88 -9.26 -3.81
N MET A 30 13.71 -9.80 -4.71
CA MET A 30 13.46 -11.11 -5.32
C MET A 30 13.44 -12.25 -4.28
N ALA A 31 14.29 -12.17 -3.25
CA ALA A 31 14.23 -13.12 -2.12
C ALA A 31 12.90 -12.99 -1.33
N ASP A 32 12.41 -11.76 -1.10
CA ASP A 32 11.08 -11.55 -0.50
C ASP A 32 9.96 -12.18 -1.36
N ILE A 33 10.05 -12.06 -2.70
CA ILE A 33 9.09 -12.67 -3.63
C ILE A 33 9.10 -14.21 -3.51
N GLU A 34 10.28 -14.81 -3.53
CA GLU A 34 10.40 -16.27 -3.41
C GLU A 34 9.76 -16.78 -2.12
N GLU A 35 9.97 -16.07 -1.01
CA GLU A 35 9.38 -16.41 0.27
C GLU A 35 7.85 -16.26 0.26
N GLU A 36 7.29 -15.18 -0.33
CA GLU A 36 5.84 -15.01 -0.47
C GLU A 36 5.21 -16.13 -1.33
N VAL A 37 5.86 -16.48 -2.44
CA VAL A 37 5.42 -17.60 -3.29
C VAL A 37 5.52 -18.93 -2.56
N ARG A 38 6.55 -19.13 -1.73
CA ARG A 38 6.72 -20.33 -0.90
C ARG A 38 5.61 -20.45 0.14
N ARG A 39 5.29 -19.37 0.84
CA ARG A 39 4.20 -19.31 1.84
C ARG A 39 2.85 -19.64 1.21
N ASN A 40 2.64 -19.20 -0.03
CA ASN A 40 1.40 -19.42 -0.78
C ASN A 40 1.43 -20.65 -1.69
N SER A 41 2.40 -21.56 -1.52
CA SER A 41 2.60 -22.74 -2.39
C SER A 41 1.41 -23.68 -2.47
N LYS A 42 0.52 -23.65 -1.47
CA LYS A 42 -0.71 -24.46 -1.44
C LYS A 42 -1.86 -23.84 -2.24
N ALA A 43 -1.78 -22.57 -2.62
CA ALA A 43 -2.82 -21.92 -3.42
C ALA A 43 -2.93 -22.59 -4.82
N PRO A 44 -4.14 -22.91 -5.28
CA PRO A 44 -4.33 -23.66 -6.55
C PRO A 44 -3.65 -22.99 -7.75
N PHE A 45 -3.77 -21.67 -7.88
CA PHE A 45 -3.16 -20.93 -8.98
C PHE A 45 -1.63 -20.94 -8.92
N VAL A 46 -1.03 -20.83 -7.72
CA VAL A 46 0.43 -20.90 -7.55
C VAL A 46 0.95 -22.26 -7.97
N ARG A 47 0.26 -23.35 -7.56
CA ARG A 47 0.58 -24.70 -8.02
C ARG A 47 0.48 -24.83 -9.53
N ASN A 48 -0.61 -24.33 -10.11
CA ASN A 48 -0.82 -24.39 -11.56
C ASN A 48 0.33 -23.74 -12.33
N PHE A 49 0.79 -22.53 -11.93
CA PHE A 49 1.93 -21.87 -12.57
C PHE A 49 3.21 -22.66 -12.40
N LYS A 50 3.49 -23.18 -11.20
CA LYS A 50 4.71 -23.97 -10.94
C LYS A 50 4.77 -25.27 -11.74
N THR A 51 3.62 -25.91 -11.98
CA THR A 51 3.57 -27.23 -12.62
C THR A 51 3.47 -27.14 -14.14
N ASN A 52 2.70 -26.19 -14.66
CA ASN A 52 2.27 -26.18 -16.06
C ASN A 52 2.96 -25.12 -16.93
N TYR A 53 3.77 -24.25 -16.34
CA TYR A 53 4.46 -23.20 -17.09
C TYR A 53 5.97 -23.35 -17.01
N ALA A 54 6.66 -23.16 -18.13
CA ALA A 54 8.11 -23.26 -18.23
C ALA A 54 8.80 -22.31 -17.23
N GLY A 55 9.73 -22.85 -16.43
CA GLY A 55 10.44 -22.12 -15.39
C GLY A 55 9.65 -21.92 -14.07
N GLY A 56 8.36 -22.28 -14.00
CA GLY A 56 7.56 -22.19 -12.79
C GLY A 56 7.32 -20.79 -12.23
N ASN A 57 7.69 -19.75 -12.99
CA ASN A 57 7.58 -18.35 -12.58
C ASN A 57 6.16 -17.82 -12.77
N LEU A 58 5.67 -17.10 -11.77
CA LEU A 58 4.36 -16.46 -11.84
C LEU A 58 4.46 -15.17 -12.68
N PRO A 59 3.51 -14.91 -13.59
CA PRO A 59 3.41 -13.59 -14.21
C PRO A 59 3.03 -12.54 -13.15
N ILE A 60 3.39 -11.26 -13.38
CA ILE A 60 3.20 -10.19 -12.38
C ILE A 60 1.76 -10.10 -11.85
N TYR A 61 0.75 -10.28 -12.71
CA TYR A 61 -0.66 -10.21 -12.29
C TYR A 61 -1.07 -11.32 -11.33
N ALA A 62 -0.43 -12.50 -11.39
CA ALA A 62 -0.65 -13.59 -10.45
C ALA A 62 0.24 -13.43 -9.20
N LEU A 63 1.42 -12.84 -9.38
CA LEU A 63 2.36 -12.60 -8.31
C LEU A 63 1.84 -11.56 -7.29
N VAL A 64 1.19 -10.49 -7.75
CA VAL A 64 0.63 -9.46 -6.86
C VAL A 64 -0.48 -10.00 -5.95
N GLU A 65 -1.15 -11.08 -6.33
CA GLU A 65 -2.17 -11.74 -5.49
C GLU A 65 -1.59 -12.42 -4.24
N VAL A 66 -0.29 -12.73 -4.26
CA VAL A 66 0.39 -13.33 -3.11
C VAL A 66 1.23 -12.31 -2.32
N PHE A 67 1.38 -11.10 -2.82
CA PHE A 67 2.16 -10.08 -2.13
C PHE A 67 1.50 -9.66 -0.82
N SER A 68 2.30 -9.58 0.23
CA SER A 68 1.92 -8.76 1.38
C SER A 68 1.86 -7.28 0.97
N PHE A 69 1.11 -6.48 1.72
CA PHE A 69 1.07 -5.03 1.45
C PHE A 69 2.46 -4.38 1.60
N GLY A 70 3.30 -4.93 2.49
CA GLY A 70 4.71 -4.52 2.63
C GLY A 70 5.53 -4.81 1.38
N THR A 71 5.37 -6.00 0.81
CA THR A 71 6.03 -6.40 -0.43
C THR A 71 5.59 -5.53 -1.61
N LEU A 72 4.28 -5.24 -1.70
CA LEU A 72 3.74 -4.32 -2.71
C LEU A 72 4.32 -2.90 -2.59
N SER A 73 4.43 -2.37 -1.37
CA SER A 73 5.04 -1.07 -1.11
C SER A 73 6.52 -1.02 -1.53
N LYS A 74 7.29 -2.07 -1.21
CA LYS A 74 8.69 -2.21 -1.63
C LYS A 74 8.83 -2.28 -3.16
N PHE A 75 7.94 -3.04 -3.82
CA PHE A 75 7.90 -3.15 -5.27
C PHE A 75 7.71 -1.78 -5.92
N TYR A 76 6.67 -1.06 -5.50
CA TYR A 76 6.40 0.29 -6.01
C TYR A 76 7.58 1.25 -5.77
N LYS A 77 8.19 1.21 -4.60
CA LYS A 77 9.32 2.06 -4.22
C LYS A 77 10.52 1.90 -5.17
N ASN A 78 10.79 0.68 -5.64
CA ASN A 78 11.92 0.40 -6.52
C ASN A 78 11.60 0.54 -8.03
N MET A 79 10.35 0.73 -8.42
CA MET A 79 9.98 0.98 -9.82
C MET A 79 10.66 2.25 -10.36
N LYS A 80 10.95 2.29 -11.66
CA LYS A 80 11.42 3.52 -12.32
C LYS A 80 10.37 4.64 -12.22
N ASN A 81 10.82 5.89 -12.18
CA ASN A 81 9.93 7.03 -12.02
C ASN A 81 8.85 7.14 -13.10
N ALA A 82 9.13 6.68 -14.33
CA ALA A 82 8.14 6.64 -15.41
C ALA A 82 6.96 5.71 -15.05
N ASP A 83 7.29 4.50 -14.54
CA ASP A 83 6.31 3.50 -14.16
C ASP A 83 5.55 3.91 -12.89
N LYS A 84 6.24 4.47 -11.88
CA LYS A 84 5.59 5.06 -10.68
C LYS A 84 4.57 6.13 -11.09
N LYS A 85 4.92 7.03 -12.02
CA LYS A 85 4.02 8.07 -12.52
C LYS A 85 2.81 7.46 -13.23
N ALA A 86 3.01 6.42 -14.04
CA ALA A 86 1.91 5.75 -14.74
C ALA A 86 0.92 5.12 -13.76
N VAL A 87 1.41 4.40 -12.74
CA VAL A 87 0.58 3.84 -11.67
C VAL A 87 -0.13 4.93 -10.87
N ALA A 88 0.59 5.95 -10.40
CA ALA A 88 0.04 7.02 -9.58
C ALA A 88 -1.04 7.83 -10.32
N LYS A 89 -0.91 7.97 -11.64
CA LYS A 89 -1.91 8.63 -12.51
C LYS A 89 -3.28 7.96 -12.42
N SER A 90 -3.34 6.63 -12.30
CA SER A 90 -4.62 5.90 -12.18
C SER A 90 -5.38 6.25 -10.90
N PHE A 91 -4.67 6.67 -9.86
CA PHE A 91 -5.24 7.16 -8.60
C PHE A 91 -5.43 8.69 -8.61
N GLY A 92 -4.92 9.41 -9.61
CA GLY A 92 -4.88 10.87 -9.64
C GLY A 92 -4.02 11.48 -8.54
N ILE A 93 -2.95 10.79 -8.13
CA ILE A 93 -2.04 11.15 -7.04
C ILE A 93 -0.64 11.36 -7.61
N GLY A 94 0.15 12.27 -7.04
CA GLY A 94 1.56 12.40 -7.38
C GLY A 94 2.34 11.15 -6.94
N TYR A 95 3.27 10.67 -7.76
CA TYR A 95 3.98 9.39 -7.50
C TYR A 95 4.78 9.39 -6.19
N THR A 96 5.35 10.52 -5.79
CA THR A 96 6.08 10.67 -4.52
C THR A 96 5.14 10.59 -3.31
N TYR A 97 3.92 11.12 -3.42
CA TYR A 97 2.89 10.97 -2.41
C TYR A 97 2.46 9.51 -2.28
N LEU A 98 2.14 8.86 -3.41
CA LEU A 98 1.71 7.46 -3.40
C LEU A 98 2.77 6.55 -2.79
N GLU A 99 4.06 6.73 -3.13
CA GLU A 99 5.17 5.99 -2.53
C GLU A 99 5.20 6.14 -1.01
N SER A 100 5.16 7.36 -0.53
CA SER A 100 5.17 7.67 0.91
C SER A 100 3.95 7.10 1.63
N TRP A 101 2.76 7.15 0.98
CA TRP A 101 1.52 6.67 1.56
C TRP A 101 1.47 5.15 1.65
N LEU A 102 1.92 4.44 0.61
CA LEU A 102 2.01 2.98 0.64
C LEU A 102 2.95 2.50 1.76
N GLU A 103 4.10 3.16 1.97
CA GLU A 103 5.02 2.83 3.05
C GLU A 103 4.39 3.05 4.43
N SER A 104 3.72 4.18 4.63
CA SER A 104 3.10 4.54 5.90
C SER A 104 1.89 3.66 6.23
N ILE A 105 1.03 3.38 5.25
CA ILE A 105 -0.14 2.50 5.42
C ILE A 105 0.32 1.06 5.71
N SER A 106 1.36 0.58 5.00
CA SER A 106 1.96 -0.73 5.25
C SER A 106 2.49 -0.85 6.67
N TYR A 107 3.16 0.19 7.16
CA TYR A 107 3.63 0.25 8.55
C TYR A 107 2.47 0.15 9.55
N VAL A 108 1.43 0.98 9.39
CA VAL A 108 0.25 0.96 10.27
C VAL A 108 -0.45 -0.40 10.23
N ARG A 109 -0.65 -0.97 9.04
CA ARG A 109 -1.23 -2.31 8.89
C ARG A 109 -0.41 -3.36 9.66
N ASN A 110 0.91 -3.31 9.61
CA ASN A 110 1.77 -4.26 10.32
C ASN A 110 1.69 -4.06 11.84
N VAL A 111 1.63 -2.80 12.33
CA VAL A 111 1.39 -2.52 13.75
C VAL A 111 0.10 -3.19 14.21
N CYS A 112 -1.01 -3.03 13.44
CA CYS A 112 -2.29 -3.67 13.75
C CYS A 112 -2.20 -5.20 13.71
N ALA A 113 -1.56 -5.78 12.69
CA ALA A 113 -1.45 -7.23 12.50
C ALA A 113 -0.65 -7.91 13.63
N HIS A 114 0.25 -7.18 14.26
CA HIS A 114 1.07 -7.66 15.39
C HIS A 114 0.55 -7.17 16.75
N TYR A 115 -0.74 -6.82 16.84
CA TYR A 115 -1.38 -6.33 18.06
C TYR A 115 -0.70 -5.10 18.68
N GLY A 116 -0.01 -4.31 17.85
CA GLY A 116 0.62 -3.07 18.29
C GLY A 116 -0.40 -1.97 18.60
N ARG A 117 -0.04 -1.09 19.52
CA ARG A 117 -0.87 0.03 19.93
C ARG A 117 -0.73 1.20 18.96
N LEU A 118 -1.86 1.68 18.42
CA LEU A 118 -1.94 2.93 17.64
C LEU A 118 -2.39 4.13 18.49
N TYR A 119 -3.16 3.90 19.56
CA TYR A 119 -3.61 4.96 20.44
C TYR A 119 -2.43 5.70 21.06
N ASN A 120 -2.42 7.03 20.91
CA ASN A 120 -1.34 7.94 21.34
C ASN A 120 0.07 7.54 20.84
N ALA A 121 0.16 6.75 19.79
CA ALA A 121 1.45 6.39 19.19
C ALA A 121 1.95 7.47 18.23
N LYS A 122 3.27 7.70 18.23
CA LYS A 122 3.96 8.41 17.14
C LYS A 122 4.40 7.38 16.10
N LEU A 123 4.06 7.62 14.85
CA LEU A 123 4.42 6.74 13.75
C LEU A 123 5.88 6.98 13.36
N SER A 124 6.64 5.90 13.17
CA SER A 124 8.03 5.98 12.69
C SER A 124 8.13 6.10 11.16
N LYS A 125 7.09 5.64 10.44
CA LYS A 125 6.92 5.83 9.01
C LYS A 125 5.77 6.79 8.76
N THR A 126 6.10 8.02 8.36
CA THR A 126 5.15 9.12 8.26
C THR A 126 4.86 9.44 6.80
N PRO A 127 3.59 9.64 6.42
CA PRO A 127 3.23 10.02 5.06
C PRO A 127 3.60 11.48 4.77
N ILE A 128 3.88 11.79 3.52
CA ILE A 128 3.92 13.16 3.02
C ILE A 128 2.47 13.62 2.87
N LEU A 129 2.05 14.63 3.62
CA LEU A 129 0.72 15.20 3.51
C LEU A 129 0.67 16.29 2.43
N TYR A 130 -0.52 16.51 1.84
CA TYR A 130 -0.76 17.67 1.01
C TYR A 130 -0.60 18.97 1.81
N LYS A 131 -0.18 20.04 1.14
CA LYS A 131 0.05 21.34 1.77
C LYS A 131 -1.17 21.88 2.54
N GLU A 132 -2.37 21.67 1.99
CA GLU A 132 -3.62 22.05 2.63
C GLU A 132 -3.80 21.45 4.02
N TYR A 133 -3.43 20.17 4.21
CA TYR A 133 -3.51 19.51 5.51
C TYR A 133 -2.46 20.02 6.50
N THR A 134 -1.23 20.23 6.03
CA THR A 134 -0.17 20.76 6.90
C THR A 134 -0.42 22.22 7.29
N GLN A 135 -0.99 23.02 6.40
CA GLN A 135 -1.41 24.41 6.69
C GLN A 135 -2.60 24.46 7.67
N ALA A 136 -3.46 23.46 7.66
CA ALA A 136 -4.52 23.27 8.65
C ALA A 136 -4.02 22.72 10.00
N GLY A 137 -2.69 22.58 10.19
CA GLY A 137 -2.09 22.12 11.43
C GLY A 137 -2.12 20.60 11.65
N ILE A 138 -2.46 19.81 10.62
CA ILE A 138 -2.52 18.35 10.74
C ILE A 138 -1.11 17.77 10.67
N GLY A 139 -0.73 17.04 11.72
CA GLY A 139 0.54 16.34 11.81
C GLY A 139 0.54 15.04 11.01
N ASN A 140 1.68 14.71 10.40
CA ASN A 140 1.85 13.46 9.64
C ASN A 140 2.30 12.26 10.49
N ASN A 141 2.69 12.48 11.75
CA ASN A 141 3.24 11.44 12.62
C ASN A 141 2.18 10.77 13.51
N ARG A 142 0.92 10.97 13.21
CA ARG A 142 -0.24 10.42 13.93
C ARG A 142 -1.19 9.70 12.96
N MET A 143 -2.07 8.87 13.53
CA MET A 143 -2.98 8.02 12.75
C MET A 143 -3.88 8.81 11.79
N PHE A 144 -4.36 10.00 12.20
CA PHE A 144 -5.25 10.81 11.37
C PHE A 144 -4.62 11.21 10.03
N GLY A 145 -3.31 11.55 10.01
CA GLY A 145 -2.59 11.83 8.76
C GLY A 145 -2.59 10.63 7.80
N VAL A 146 -2.51 9.41 8.32
CA VAL A 146 -2.58 8.19 7.48
C VAL A 146 -4.01 7.99 6.94
N LEU A 147 -5.05 8.25 7.74
CA LEU A 147 -6.45 8.18 7.28
C LEU A 147 -6.73 9.14 6.13
N LEU A 148 -6.18 10.35 6.17
CA LEU A 148 -6.28 11.30 5.05
C LEU A 148 -5.63 10.77 3.76
N CYS A 149 -4.49 10.08 3.89
CA CYS A 149 -3.84 9.44 2.75
C CYS A 149 -4.67 8.28 2.19
N MET A 150 -5.27 7.47 3.07
CA MET A 150 -6.19 6.39 2.67
C MET A 150 -7.42 6.95 1.94
N LYS A 151 -8.01 8.05 2.42
CA LYS A 151 -9.10 8.76 1.74
C LYS A 151 -8.74 9.09 0.29
N GLN A 152 -7.52 9.59 0.04
CA GLN A 152 -7.09 9.97 -1.30
C GLN A 152 -6.87 8.77 -2.22
N ILE A 153 -6.36 7.66 -1.71
CA ILE A 153 -6.20 6.41 -2.48
C ILE A 153 -7.57 5.80 -2.80
N LEU A 154 -8.49 5.83 -1.85
CA LEU A 154 -9.83 5.23 -1.93
C LEU A 154 -10.92 6.22 -2.36
N LYS A 155 -10.55 7.34 -2.98
CA LYS A 155 -11.49 8.41 -3.34
C LYS A 155 -12.66 7.99 -4.23
N ASN A 156 -12.53 6.86 -4.94
CA ASN A 156 -13.57 6.30 -5.79
C ASN A 156 -14.27 5.09 -5.15
N ASP A 157 -13.93 4.74 -3.91
CA ASP A 157 -14.56 3.63 -3.19
C ASP A 157 -15.89 4.10 -2.59
N LYS A 158 -16.99 3.57 -3.11
CA LYS A 158 -18.35 3.87 -2.63
C LYS A 158 -18.61 3.52 -1.17
N HIS A 159 -17.75 2.71 -0.55
CA HIS A 159 -17.86 2.32 0.86
C HIS A 159 -17.03 3.21 1.79
N TRP A 160 -16.25 4.17 1.26
CA TRP A 160 -15.39 4.99 2.11
C TRP A 160 -16.14 5.70 3.23
N ASN A 161 -17.27 6.33 2.93
CA ASN A 161 -18.06 7.02 3.95
C ASN A 161 -18.62 6.07 5.02
N LEU A 162 -18.88 4.80 4.67
CA LEU A 162 -19.25 3.78 5.67
C LEU A 162 -18.09 3.49 6.64
N TYR A 163 -16.83 3.51 6.17
CA TYR A 163 -15.68 3.39 7.08
C TYR A 163 -15.54 4.60 7.98
N VAL A 164 -15.83 5.81 7.49
CA VAL A 164 -15.84 7.04 8.30
C VAL A 164 -16.90 6.96 9.41
N ASP A 165 -18.11 6.51 9.09
CA ASP A 165 -19.18 6.29 10.05
C ASP A 165 -18.80 5.22 11.11
N GLN A 166 -18.12 4.14 10.71
CA GLN A 166 -17.60 3.14 11.66
C GLN A 166 -16.54 3.72 12.61
N ILE A 167 -15.71 4.65 12.14
CA ILE A 167 -14.74 5.35 13.00
C ILE A 167 -15.49 6.21 14.01
N GLU A 168 -16.55 6.92 13.61
CA GLU A 168 -17.38 7.71 14.52
C GLU A 168 -18.02 6.84 15.61
N LEU A 169 -18.68 5.75 15.21
CA LEU A 169 -19.29 4.80 16.15
C LEU A 169 -18.25 4.22 17.13
N LEU A 170 -17.02 3.98 16.65
CA LEU A 170 -15.93 3.49 17.49
C LEU A 170 -15.50 4.55 18.51
N ILE A 171 -15.39 5.81 18.11
CA ILE A 171 -15.04 6.93 18.98
C ILE A 171 -16.14 7.10 20.07
N ASP A 172 -17.38 7.12 19.66
CA ASP A 172 -18.54 7.29 20.57
C ASP A 172 -18.64 6.14 21.60
N LYS A 173 -18.30 4.93 21.19
CA LYS A 173 -18.29 3.76 22.06
C LYS A 173 -17.27 3.87 23.21
N TYR A 174 -16.20 4.60 23.01
CA TYR A 174 -15.09 4.71 23.96
C TYR A 174 -14.90 6.14 24.46
N GLU A 175 -15.87 6.67 25.21
CA GLU A 175 -15.93 8.06 25.70
C GLU A 175 -14.66 8.58 26.40
N LYS A 176 -13.85 7.67 27.00
CA LYS A 176 -12.60 8.03 27.68
C LYS A 176 -11.41 8.18 26.75
N VAL A 177 -11.57 7.90 25.45
CA VAL A 177 -10.48 7.98 24.47
C VAL A 177 -10.38 9.40 23.93
N ASP A 178 -9.28 10.06 24.23
CA ASP A 178 -8.95 11.35 23.61
C ASP A 178 -8.35 11.14 22.21
N VAL A 179 -9.17 11.28 21.18
CA VAL A 179 -8.76 11.11 19.78
C VAL A 179 -7.80 12.19 19.30
N LYS A 180 -7.72 13.35 19.98
CA LYS A 180 -6.72 14.39 19.68
C LYS A 180 -5.29 13.86 19.82
N THR A 181 -5.05 12.90 20.72
CA THR A 181 -3.76 12.21 20.86
C THR A 181 -3.37 11.39 19.64
N MET A 182 -4.32 11.02 18.78
CA MET A 182 -4.13 10.35 17.50
C MET A 182 -4.14 11.33 16.30
N GLY A 183 -4.21 12.63 16.57
CA GLY A 183 -4.14 13.70 15.58
C GLY A 183 -5.47 14.10 14.95
N PHE A 184 -6.60 13.68 15.50
CA PHE A 184 -7.93 14.05 15.02
C PHE A 184 -8.23 15.52 15.40
N PRO A 185 -8.50 16.41 14.42
CA PRO A 185 -9.01 17.75 14.69
C PRO A 185 -10.50 17.71 15.05
N ASP A 186 -11.05 18.83 15.52
CA ASP A 186 -12.47 18.89 15.92
C ASP A 186 -13.43 18.62 14.74
N ASP A 187 -13.04 18.99 13.52
CA ASP A 187 -13.82 18.79 12.29
C ASP A 187 -13.38 17.54 11.48
N TRP A 188 -12.78 16.56 12.15
CA TRP A 188 -12.16 15.39 11.54
C TRP A 188 -13.10 14.62 10.59
N LYS A 189 -14.38 14.47 10.94
CA LYS A 189 -15.35 13.74 10.14
C LYS A 189 -15.53 14.40 8.78
N LYS A 190 -15.75 15.73 8.77
CA LYS A 190 -15.87 16.52 7.55
C LYS A 190 -14.62 16.41 6.65
N LEU A 191 -13.43 16.31 7.27
CA LEU A 191 -12.18 16.14 6.53
C LEU A 191 -12.04 14.75 5.90
N LEU A 192 -12.61 13.71 6.52
CA LEU A 192 -12.57 12.34 5.99
C LEU A 192 -13.69 12.03 5.00
N GLU A 193 -14.87 12.60 5.14
CA GLU A 193 -16.00 12.36 4.23
C GLU A 193 -15.65 12.69 2.77
N GLN A 194 -16.17 11.87 1.85
CA GLN A 194 -16.13 12.11 0.41
C GLN A 194 -17.49 12.67 -0.03
N LYS A 195 -17.44 13.66 -0.91
CA LYS A 195 -18.63 14.29 -1.50
C LYS A 195 -19.15 13.49 -2.67
#